data_f965daab9226ad0be56d2289051c6e34
#
_entry.id   f965daab9226ad0be56d2289051c6e34
#
_cell.length_a   1.000
_cell.length_b   1.000
_cell.length_c   1.000
_cell.angle_alpha   90.00
_cell.angle_beta   90.00
_cell.angle_gamma   90.00
#
_symmetry.space_group_name_H-M   'P 1'
#
loop_
_entity.id
_entity.type
_entity.pdbx_description
1 polymer ?
#
loop_
_entity_poly.entity_id
_entity_poly.type
_entity_poly.pdbx_seq_one_letter_code
_entity_poly.pdbx_strand_id
1 'polypeptide(L)'
;NGNDDKGYHSSHRILSKGTHLGEGFYGKPTGKNIFYRVIADCACRENQVYDEWIVRDQGAMVRQIGYSPKEFAQIMIEKEGGFEKAKKLFNKSEIKPSNYHPEEVKINSAGEKYSKILGKVFEPGYDFNDYNRASSIYWPGNKIGHGREDISKFWNSLKDIFTDIKFTIEHVGYLDESNKNPRASIRWFLEGMHSEDSEDYGKKTNSKLFIMGINHVELNQDGIIREWVLFDEVAIWKQILINSN
;
A
#
# COMPACT_ATOMS: atom_id res chain seq x y z
N ASN A 1 -16.03 1.21 10.29
CA ASN A 1 -16.22 0.70 11.65
C ASN A 1 -16.48 1.85 12.61
N GLY A 2 -17.26 1.61 13.67
CA GLY A 2 -17.61 2.61 14.67
C GLY A 2 -18.92 3.35 14.36
N ASN A 3 -19.22 4.35 15.15
CA ASN A 3 -20.37 5.22 15.00
C ASN A 3 -19.99 6.69 15.26
N ASP A 4 -20.88 7.63 14.93
CA ASP A 4 -20.61 9.06 15.06
C ASP A 4 -20.29 9.51 16.49
N ASP A 5 -20.90 8.90 17.51
CA ASP A 5 -20.72 9.30 18.92
C ASP A 5 -19.34 8.91 19.46
N LYS A 6 -18.79 7.79 18.97
CA LYS A 6 -17.49 7.23 19.42
C LYS A 6 -16.35 7.45 18.43
N GLY A 7 -16.67 7.91 17.24
CA GLY A 7 -15.78 7.95 16.10
C GLY A 7 -15.90 6.69 15.22
N TYR A 8 -15.53 6.83 13.97
CA TYR A 8 -15.56 5.75 13.00
C TYR A 8 -14.36 5.85 12.05
N HIS A 9 -14.01 4.73 11.41
CA HIS A 9 -13.09 4.69 10.28
C HIS A 9 -13.85 4.62 8.96
N SER A 10 -13.39 5.43 8.01
CA SER A 10 -13.87 5.43 6.64
C SER A 10 -12.69 5.18 5.71
N SER A 11 -12.68 4.04 5.03
CA SER A 11 -11.62 3.70 4.09
C SER A 11 -12.10 3.83 2.66
N HIS A 12 -11.41 4.65 1.86
CA HIS A 12 -11.81 5.04 0.52
C HIS A 12 -10.81 4.56 -0.52
N ARG A 13 -11.33 3.98 -1.59
CA ARG A 13 -10.59 3.66 -2.80
C ARG A 13 -10.98 4.63 -3.90
N ILE A 14 -10.01 5.39 -4.38
CA ILE A 14 -10.21 6.50 -5.31
C ILE A 14 -9.41 6.24 -6.58
N LEU A 15 -10.01 6.50 -7.74
CA LEU A 15 -9.31 6.62 -9.01
C LEU A 15 -9.28 8.11 -9.39
N SER A 16 -8.10 8.71 -9.29
CA SER A 16 -7.87 10.10 -9.64
C SER A 16 -7.43 10.24 -11.09
N LYS A 17 -7.93 11.27 -11.75
CA LYS A 17 -7.57 11.65 -13.12
C LYS A 17 -7.26 13.14 -13.17
N GLY A 18 -6.30 13.53 -14.00
CA GLY A 18 -5.93 14.92 -14.19
C GLY A 18 -4.99 15.10 -15.38
N THR A 19 -4.61 16.35 -15.64
CA THR A 19 -3.59 16.69 -16.61
C THR A 19 -2.46 17.41 -15.89
N HIS A 20 -1.21 17.03 -16.16
CA HIS A 20 -0.04 17.63 -15.53
C HIS A 20 0.25 19.02 -16.15
N LEU A 21 -0.44 20.06 -15.66
CA LEU A 21 -0.39 21.43 -16.18
C LEU A 21 0.35 22.39 -15.24
N GLY A 22 0.51 22.06 -13.96
CA GLY A 22 1.15 22.91 -12.96
C GLY A 22 2.62 22.56 -12.75
N GLU A 23 3.46 23.58 -12.55
CA GLU A 23 4.78 23.38 -11.99
C GLU A 23 4.68 23.16 -10.49
N GLY A 24 5.37 22.17 -9.94
CA GLY A 24 5.29 21.85 -8.53
C GLY A 24 6.15 20.64 -8.14
N PHE A 25 5.63 19.83 -7.22
CA PHE A 25 6.33 18.65 -6.68
C PHE A 25 6.82 17.71 -7.78
N TYR A 26 6.03 17.49 -8.83
CA TYR A 26 6.37 16.59 -9.95
C TYR A 26 7.17 17.26 -11.07
N GLY A 27 7.65 18.49 -10.88
CA GLY A 27 8.47 19.24 -11.82
C GLY A 27 7.65 20.10 -12.78
N LYS A 28 8.25 20.41 -13.94
CA LYS A 28 7.63 21.24 -14.96
C LYS A 28 6.44 20.53 -15.61
N PRO A 29 5.38 21.29 -16.03
CA PRO A 29 4.22 20.73 -16.67
C PRO A 29 4.59 19.97 -17.95
N THR A 30 4.04 18.79 -18.13
CA THR A 30 4.25 17.95 -19.31
C THR A 30 3.07 17.94 -20.28
N GLY A 31 1.92 18.47 -19.87
CA GLY A 31 0.67 18.40 -20.63
C GLY A 31 0.05 17.00 -20.70
N LYS A 32 0.68 15.99 -20.08
CA LYS A 32 0.21 14.61 -20.13
C LYS A 32 -0.99 14.37 -19.22
N ASN A 33 -1.94 13.60 -19.70
CA ASN A 33 -3.01 13.06 -18.87
C ASN A 33 -2.45 11.99 -17.95
N ILE A 34 -2.84 12.04 -16.70
CA ILE A 34 -2.47 11.08 -15.68
C ILE A 34 -3.71 10.49 -15.01
N PHE A 35 -3.65 9.24 -14.66
CA PHE A 35 -4.60 8.61 -13.75
C PHE A 35 -3.84 7.69 -12.79
N TYR A 36 -4.32 7.61 -11.56
CA TYR A 36 -3.66 6.81 -10.54
C TYR A 36 -4.65 6.44 -9.43
N ARG A 37 -4.33 5.38 -8.73
CA ARG A 37 -5.11 4.93 -7.58
C ARG A 37 -4.64 5.61 -6.30
N VAL A 38 -5.60 5.81 -5.41
CA VAL A 38 -5.38 6.29 -4.05
C VAL A 38 -6.20 5.42 -3.12
N ILE A 39 -5.65 5.07 -1.96
CA ILE A 39 -6.41 4.54 -0.84
C ILE A 39 -6.16 5.43 0.35
N ALA A 40 -7.23 5.90 0.96
CA ALA A 40 -7.23 6.71 2.18
C ALA A 40 -7.96 5.93 3.27
N ASP A 41 -7.36 5.87 4.45
CA ASP A 41 -7.92 5.27 5.66
C ASP A 41 -8.06 6.39 6.69
N CYS A 42 -9.29 6.87 6.90
CA CYS A 42 -9.60 8.09 7.63
C CYS A 42 -10.22 7.78 8.98
N ALA A 43 -9.67 8.33 10.05
CA ALA A 43 -10.30 8.37 11.35
C ALA A 43 -11.21 9.60 11.45
N CYS A 44 -12.50 9.38 11.73
CA CYS A 44 -13.54 10.39 11.72
C CYS A 44 -14.22 10.49 13.08
N ARG A 45 -14.64 11.70 13.46
CA ARG A 45 -15.49 12.00 14.60
C ARG A 45 -16.32 13.23 14.28
N GLU A 46 -17.58 13.26 14.69
CA GLU A 46 -18.48 14.39 14.46
C GLU A 46 -18.50 14.83 12.99
N ASN A 47 -18.51 13.82 12.10
CA ASN A 47 -18.50 14.01 10.65
C ASN A 47 -17.25 14.76 10.11
N GLN A 48 -16.16 14.77 10.86
CA GLN A 48 -14.87 15.37 10.48
C GLN A 48 -13.77 14.32 10.48
N VAL A 49 -12.87 14.38 9.48
CA VAL A 49 -11.63 13.62 9.48
C VAL A 49 -10.64 14.33 10.40
N TYR A 50 -10.15 13.65 11.42
CA TYR A 50 -9.15 14.20 12.34
C TYR A 50 -7.78 13.53 12.20
N ASP A 51 -7.73 12.37 11.54
CA ASP A 51 -6.49 11.68 11.22
C ASP A 51 -6.65 10.89 9.91
N GLU A 52 -5.62 10.84 9.05
CA GLU A 52 -5.68 10.19 7.76
C GLU A 52 -4.37 9.52 7.39
N TRP A 53 -4.44 8.25 6.98
CA TRP A 53 -3.37 7.56 6.28
C TRP A 53 -3.74 7.46 4.80
N ILE A 54 -2.90 8.02 3.96
CA ILE A 54 -3.15 8.04 2.53
C ILE A 54 -1.97 7.45 1.76
N VAL A 55 -2.26 6.51 0.89
CA VAL A 55 -1.29 5.96 -0.06
C VAL A 55 -1.73 6.34 -1.48
N ARG A 56 -0.82 6.96 -2.20
CA ARG A 56 -0.98 7.31 -3.62
C ARG A 56 -0.07 6.44 -4.46
N ASP A 57 -0.56 5.97 -5.60
CA ASP A 57 0.26 5.27 -6.59
C ASP A 57 1.20 6.27 -7.30
N GLN A 58 2.20 6.77 -6.56
CA GLN A 58 3.18 7.70 -7.12
C GLN A 58 3.97 7.07 -8.27
N GLY A 59 4.25 5.78 -8.19
CA GLY A 59 4.90 5.04 -9.27
C GLY A 59 4.14 5.13 -10.59
N ALA A 60 2.81 4.97 -10.57
CA ALA A 60 1.99 5.17 -11.75
C ALA A 60 2.01 6.61 -12.27
N MET A 61 1.95 7.59 -11.37
CA MET A 61 1.98 9.00 -11.74
C MET A 61 3.29 9.37 -12.43
N VAL A 62 4.43 9.05 -11.83
CA VAL A 62 5.74 9.44 -12.35
C VAL A 62 6.06 8.78 -13.67
N ARG A 63 5.67 7.49 -13.87
CA ARG A 63 5.84 6.80 -15.16
C ARG A 63 5.06 7.49 -16.28
N GLN A 64 3.85 7.97 -16.02
CA GLN A 64 3.02 8.66 -17.01
C GLN A 64 3.59 10.02 -17.42
N ILE A 65 4.27 10.72 -16.52
CA ILE A 65 4.95 11.99 -16.85
C ILE A 65 6.36 11.82 -17.41
N GLY A 66 6.92 10.61 -17.34
CA GLY A 66 8.17 10.27 -18.04
C GLY A 66 9.35 9.93 -17.15
N TYR A 67 9.13 9.64 -15.87
CA TYR A 67 10.16 9.16 -14.94
C TYR A 67 9.92 7.71 -14.54
N SER A 68 10.97 6.98 -14.23
CA SER A 68 10.86 5.78 -13.40
C SER A 68 10.70 6.17 -11.91
N PRO A 69 10.15 5.30 -11.07
CA PRO A 69 10.10 5.54 -9.62
C PRO A 69 11.49 5.79 -9.01
N LYS A 70 12.53 5.11 -9.52
CA LYS A 70 13.92 5.30 -9.08
C LYS A 70 14.44 6.70 -9.41
N GLU A 71 14.28 7.15 -10.66
CA GLU A 71 14.71 8.50 -11.08
C GLU A 71 14.00 9.58 -10.28
N PHE A 72 12.69 9.40 -10.06
CA PHE A 72 11.94 10.37 -9.28
C PHE A 72 12.34 10.38 -7.80
N ALA A 73 12.62 9.23 -7.21
CA ALA A 73 13.17 9.13 -5.86
C ALA A 73 14.53 9.87 -5.74
N GLN A 74 15.39 9.78 -6.75
CA GLN A 74 16.64 10.54 -6.81
C GLN A 74 16.38 12.06 -6.83
N ILE A 75 15.44 12.53 -7.65
CA ILE A 75 15.04 13.94 -7.70
C ILE A 75 14.50 14.41 -6.34
N MET A 76 13.74 13.58 -5.63
CA MET A 76 13.25 13.89 -4.29
C MET A 76 14.41 14.08 -3.30
N ILE A 77 15.38 13.17 -3.30
CA ILE A 77 16.57 13.23 -2.44
C ILE A 77 17.35 14.54 -2.70
N GLU A 78 17.53 14.91 -3.97
CA GLU A 78 18.19 16.17 -4.34
C GLU A 78 17.43 17.41 -3.84
N LYS A 79 16.11 17.44 -4.02
CA LYS A 79 15.23 18.52 -3.53
C LYS A 79 15.25 18.66 -2.02
N GLU A 80 15.44 17.58 -1.29
CA GLU A 80 15.57 17.56 0.18
C GLU A 80 16.95 17.97 0.67
N GLY A 81 17.89 18.21 -0.23
CA GLY A 81 19.24 18.69 0.08
C GLY A 81 20.29 17.58 0.13
N GLY A 82 20.06 16.48 -0.57
CA GLY A 82 20.99 15.36 -0.74
C GLY A 82 20.79 14.23 0.27
N PHE A 83 21.59 13.16 0.11
CA PHE A 83 21.43 11.90 0.85
C PHE A 83 21.46 12.07 2.37
N GLU A 84 22.40 12.82 2.91
CA GLU A 84 22.53 13.00 4.36
C GLU A 84 21.33 13.68 4.99
N LYS A 85 20.73 14.64 4.28
CA LYS A 85 19.55 15.34 4.77
C LYS A 85 18.29 14.49 4.62
N ALA A 86 18.13 13.83 3.48
CA ALA A 86 17.04 12.91 3.22
C ALA A 86 17.02 11.74 4.23
N LYS A 87 18.18 11.21 4.60
CA LYS A 87 18.33 10.17 5.63
C LYS A 87 17.81 10.61 7.01
N LYS A 88 18.05 11.88 7.38
CA LYS A 88 17.56 12.45 8.63
C LYS A 88 16.03 12.67 8.64
N LEU A 89 15.44 12.91 7.47
CA LEU A 89 14.00 13.11 7.32
C LEU A 89 13.20 11.80 7.34
N PHE A 90 13.87 10.67 7.09
CA PHE A 90 13.23 9.36 7.14
C PHE A 90 13.35 8.75 8.54
N ASN A 91 12.40 9.05 9.41
CA ASN A 91 12.39 8.56 10.79
C ASN A 91 11.06 7.88 11.13
N LYS A 92 11.09 6.54 11.25
CA LYS A 92 9.91 5.73 11.62
C LYS A 92 9.31 6.14 12.98
N SER A 93 10.12 6.62 13.92
CA SER A 93 9.64 7.01 15.26
C SER A 93 8.72 8.24 15.26
N GLU A 94 8.68 8.98 14.13
CA GLU A 94 7.80 10.14 13.97
C GLU A 94 6.38 9.76 13.50
N ILE A 95 6.15 8.49 13.12
CA ILE A 95 4.82 7.99 12.82
C ILE A 95 4.04 7.95 14.15
N LYS A 96 3.20 8.96 14.37
CA LYS A 96 2.38 9.03 15.58
C LYS A 96 1.26 8.00 15.50
N PRO A 97 1.01 7.24 16.56
CA PRO A 97 -0.17 6.39 16.64
C PRO A 97 -1.43 7.26 16.53
N SER A 98 -2.44 6.73 15.84
CA SER A 98 -3.76 7.35 15.83
C SER A 98 -4.36 7.40 17.25
N ASN A 99 -5.04 8.49 17.55
CA ASN A 99 -5.89 8.57 18.74
C ASN A 99 -7.21 7.79 18.59
N TYR A 100 -7.41 7.17 17.46
CA TYR A 100 -8.57 6.31 17.21
C TYR A 100 -8.30 4.90 17.75
N HIS A 101 -9.25 4.45 18.58
CA HIS A 101 -9.29 3.08 19.07
C HIS A 101 -10.42 2.34 18.34
N PRO A 102 -10.10 1.53 17.33
CA PRO A 102 -11.11 0.78 16.58
C PRO A 102 -11.85 -0.19 17.51
N GLU A 103 -13.11 -0.47 17.17
CA GLU A 103 -13.82 -1.58 17.79
C GLU A 103 -13.11 -2.90 17.46
N GLU A 104 -13.25 -3.89 18.34
CA GLU A 104 -12.73 -5.23 18.09
C GLU A 104 -13.29 -5.79 16.78
N VAL A 105 -12.43 -6.45 16.02
CA VAL A 105 -12.81 -7.05 14.74
C VAL A 105 -13.76 -8.22 15.02
N LYS A 106 -14.98 -8.12 14.54
CA LYS A 106 -16.01 -9.12 14.76
C LYS A 106 -15.62 -10.48 14.16
N ILE A 107 -15.77 -11.53 14.96
CA ILE A 107 -15.51 -12.92 14.54
C ILE A 107 -16.36 -13.27 13.31
N ASN A 108 -15.76 -13.98 12.34
CA ASN A 108 -16.33 -14.34 11.04
C ASN A 108 -16.67 -13.16 10.10
N SER A 109 -16.31 -11.93 10.46
CA SER A 109 -16.42 -10.79 9.54
C SER A 109 -15.46 -10.91 8.35
N ALA A 110 -15.71 -10.13 7.29
CA ALA A 110 -14.76 -9.99 6.18
C ALA A 110 -13.39 -9.50 6.65
N GLY A 111 -13.37 -8.62 7.67
CA GLY A 111 -12.14 -8.11 8.26
C GLY A 111 -11.29 -9.20 8.88
N GLU A 112 -11.89 -10.04 9.73
CA GLU A 112 -11.16 -11.16 10.36
C GLU A 112 -10.66 -12.17 9.33
N LYS A 113 -11.53 -12.56 8.39
CA LYS A 113 -11.15 -13.52 7.34
C LYS A 113 -9.97 -13.02 6.53
N TYR A 114 -10.04 -11.77 6.06
CA TYR A 114 -8.97 -11.22 5.26
C TYR A 114 -7.68 -10.97 6.05
N SER A 115 -7.77 -10.59 7.31
CA SER A 115 -6.59 -10.46 8.19
C SER A 115 -5.82 -11.77 8.32
N LYS A 116 -6.55 -12.90 8.47
CA LYS A 116 -5.94 -14.23 8.53
C LYS A 116 -5.28 -14.62 7.21
N ILE A 117 -5.91 -14.30 6.07
CA ILE A 117 -5.35 -14.56 4.74
C ILE A 117 -4.10 -13.73 4.52
N LEU A 118 -4.19 -12.42 4.74
CA LEU A 118 -3.08 -11.50 4.52
C LEU A 118 -1.88 -11.79 5.42
N GLY A 119 -2.12 -12.24 6.67
CA GLY A 119 -1.06 -12.68 7.57
C GLY A 119 -0.26 -13.87 7.03
N LYS A 120 -0.90 -14.78 6.28
CA LYS A 120 -0.26 -15.97 5.70
C LYS A 120 0.52 -15.68 4.42
N VAL A 121 0.26 -14.59 3.72
CA VAL A 121 0.87 -14.29 2.41
C VAL A 121 2.40 -14.31 2.48
N PHE A 122 2.98 -13.91 3.61
CA PHE A 122 4.42 -13.92 3.84
C PHE A 122 4.96 -15.23 4.45
N GLU A 123 4.09 -16.20 4.73
CA GLU A 123 4.51 -17.52 5.22
C GLU A 123 5.10 -18.35 4.08
N PRO A 124 6.12 -19.19 4.36
CA PRO A 124 6.64 -20.12 3.38
C PRO A 124 5.58 -21.12 2.91
N GLY A 125 5.48 -21.32 1.58
CA GLY A 125 4.59 -22.34 1.01
C GLY A 125 3.12 -21.97 0.98
N TYR A 126 2.74 -20.72 1.21
CA TYR A 126 1.36 -20.27 1.04
C TYR A 126 0.90 -20.44 -0.42
N ASP A 127 -0.20 -21.13 -0.65
CA ASP A 127 -0.65 -21.61 -1.95
C ASP A 127 -1.73 -20.76 -2.63
N PHE A 128 -2.13 -19.65 -2.01
CA PHE A 128 -3.15 -18.72 -2.50
C PHE A 128 -4.54 -19.35 -2.76
N ASN A 129 -4.85 -20.50 -2.15
CA ASN A 129 -6.14 -21.16 -2.31
C ASN A 129 -7.32 -20.37 -1.71
N ASP A 130 -7.06 -19.42 -0.80
CA ASP A 130 -8.04 -18.48 -0.27
C ASP A 130 -8.55 -17.48 -1.33
N TYR A 131 -7.91 -17.39 -2.50
CA TYR A 131 -8.36 -16.59 -3.63
C TYR A 131 -9.21 -17.42 -4.60
N ASN A 132 -10.31 -16.85 -5.10
CA ASN A 132 -11.10 -17.46 -6.16
C ASN A 132 -10.23 -17.61 -7.44
N ARG A 133 -10.49 -18.63 -8.25
CA ARG A 133 -9.74 -18.88 -9.49
C ARG A 133 -9.83 -17.74 -10.50
N ALA A 134 -10.93 -16.98 -10.47
CA ALA A 134 -11.17 -15.84 -11.34
C ALA A 134 -10.94 -14.49 -10.64
N SER A 135 -10.16 -14.47 -9.55
CA SER A 135 -9.84 -13.24 -8.81
C SER A 135 -9.10 -12.23 -9.68
N SER A 136 -9.29 -10.97 -9.35
CA SER A 136 -8.47 -9.89 -9.91
C SER A 136 -7.71 -9.20 -8.79
N ILE A 137 -6.46 -8.86 -9.07
CA ILE A 137 -5.62 -8.05 -8.19
C ILE A 137 -5.19 -6.77 -8.91
N TYR A 138 -5.17 -5.68 -8.17
CA TYR A 138 -4.75 -4.35 -8.60
C TYR A 138 -3.63 -3.88 -7.70
N TRP A 139 -2.44 -3.56 -8.25
CA TRP A 139 -1.28 -3.19 -7.45
C TRP A 139 -0.56 -1.95 -8.00
N PRO A 140 0.49 -1.43 -7.30
CA PRO A 140 1.19 -0.22 -7.69
C PRO A 140 1.66 -0.22 -9.15
N GLY A 141 1.73 0.96 -9.75
CA GLY A 141 2.03 1.16 -11.16
C GLY A 141 0.82 1.03 -12.08
N ASN A 142 -0.41 1.12 -11.54
CA ASN A 142 -1.68 0.85 -12.24
C ASN A 142 -1.77 -0.57 -12.82
N LYS A 143 -0.97 -1.49 -12.34
CA LYS A 143 -0.94 -2.87 -12.82
C LYS A 143 -2.21 -3.62 -12.41
N ILE A 144 -2.58 -4.63 -13.18
CA ILE A 144 -3.73 -5.51 -12.97
C ILE A 144 -3.30 -6.93 -13.31
N GLY A 145 -3.69 -7.88 -12.47
CA GLY A 145 -3.50 -9.30 -12.71
C GLY A 145 -4.78 -10.10 -12.49
N HIS A 146 -4.82 -11.29 -13.01
CA HIS A 146 -5.98 -12.18 -12.96
C HIS A 146 -5.58 -13.59 -12.55
N GLY A 147 -6.41 -14.21 -11.71
CA GLY A 147 -6.19 -15.56 -11.23
C GLY A 147 -5.08 -15.66 -10.17
N ARG A 148 -4.98 -16.85 -9.60
CA ARG A 148 -4.05 -17.13 -8.50
C ARG A 148 -2.58 -17.00 -8.91
N GLU A 149 -2.27 -17.26 -10.17
CA GLU A 149 -0.89 -17.18 -10.70
C GLU A 149 -0.36 -15.74 -10.63
N ASP A 150 -1.11 -14.77 -11.17
CA ASP A 150 -0.70 -13.36 -11.11
C ASP A 150 -0.65 -12.84 -9.67
N ILE A 151 -1.60 -13.26 -8.83
CA ILE A 151 -1.65 -12.89 -7.41
C ILE A 151 -0.43 -13.41 -6.67
N SER A 152 -0.12 -14.70 -6.84
CA SER A 152 1.05 -15.31 -6.20
C SER A 152 2.36 -14.69 -6.70
N LYS A 153 2.46 -14.42 -8.00
CA LYS A 153 3.61 -13.76 -8.61
C LYS A 153 3.84 -12.36 -8.02
N PHE A 154 2.79 -11.57 -7.88
CA PHE A 154 2.88 -10.25 -7.25
C PHE A 154 3.37 -10.33 -5.80
N TRP A 155 2.70 -11.12 -4.95
CA TRP A 155 3.07 -11.21 -3.54
C TRP A 155 4.45 -11.84 -3.32
N ASN A 156 4.82 -12.85 -4.11
CA ASN A 156 6.13 -13.46 -4.04
C ASN A 156 7.22 -12.49 -4.50
N SER A 157 7.00 -11.70 -5.57
CA SER A 157 7.98 -10.69 -5.99
C SER A 157 8.30 -9.66 -4.91
N LEU A 158 7.32 -9.32 -4.07
CA LEU A 158 7.55 -8.46 -2.92
C LEU A 158 8.24 -9.20 -1.77
N LYS A 159 7.85 -10.45 -1.51
CA LYS A 159 8.42 -11.26 -0.43
C LYS A 159 9.88 -11.61 -0.69
N ASP A 160 10.21 -12.00 -1.92
CA ASP A 160 11.50 -12.60 -2.27
C ASP A 160 12.68 -11.62 -2.19
N ILE A 161 12.43 -10.31 -2.14
CA ILE A 161 13.50 -9.31 -1.96
C ILE A 161 13.89 -9.11 -0.49
N PHE A 162 13.14 -9.68 0.46
CA PHE A 162 13.34 -9.45 1.88
C PHE A 162 13.69 -10.74 2.65
N THR A 163 14.57 -10.59 3.63
CA THR A 163 14.69 -11.51 4.78
C THR A 163 14.24 -10.82 6.06
N ASP A 164 14.08 -11.57 7.13
CA ASP A 164 13.66 -11.06 8.44
C ASP A 164 12.37 -10.24 8.37
N ILE A 165 11.40 -10.73 7.60
CA ILE A 165 10.13 -10.04 7.38
C ILE A 165 9.35 -9.97 8.68
N LYS A 166 8.99 -8.73 9.06
CA LYS A 166 7.99 -8.44 10.07
C LYS A 166 6.79 -7.76 9.42
N PHE A 167 5.71 -8.50 9.29
CA PHE A 167 4.43 -7.98 8.79
C PHE A 167 3.52 -7.65 9.97
N THR A 168 2.96 -6.45 9.99
CA THR A 168 2.11 -5.97 11.09
C THR A 168 0.83 -5.39 10.52
N ILE A 169 -0.32 -5.89 10.96
CA ILE A 169 -1.63 -5.29 10.66
C ILE A 169 -1.90 -4.20 11.70
N GLU A 170 -2.10 -2.98 11.21
CA GLU A 170 -2.31 -1.79 12.04
C GLU A 170 -3.79 -1.47 12.26
N HIS A 171 -4.58 -1.62 11.21
CA HIS A 171 -6.01 -1.34 11.27
C HIS A 171 -6.80 -2.27 10.34
N VAL A 172 -7.97 -2.67 10.79
CA VAL A 172 -8.90 -3.52 10.04
C VAL A 172 -10.27 -2.86 10.00
N GLY A 173 -10.68 -2.46 8.79
CA GLY A 173 -12.04 -2.05 8.50
C GLY A 173 -12.79 -3.15 7.76
N TYR A 174 -14.10 -3.24 7.92
CA TYR A 174 -14.92 -4.18 7.16
C TYR A 174 -16.35 -3.69 7.02
N LEU A 175 -17.05 -4.25 6.03
CA LEU A 175 -18.43 -3.94 5.74
C LEU A 175 -19.14 -5.20 5.23
N ASP A 176 -20.00 -5.76 6.08
CA ASP A 176 -20.81 -6.94 5.82
C ASP A 176 -22.27 -6.50 5.66
N GLU A 177 -22.64 -6.07 4.44
CA GLU A 177 -24.01 -5.65 4.11
C GLU A 177 -24.79 -6.85 3.53
N SER A 178 -26.05 -6.96 3.91
CA SER A 178 -26.94 -7.97 3.30
C SER A 178 -27.05 -7.74 1.79
N ASN A 179 -27.00 -8.83 1.03
CA ASN A 179 -27.09 -8.86 -0.44
C ASN A 179 -25.94 -8.19 -1.19
N LYS A 180 -24.81 -7.92 -0.54
CA LYS A 180 -23.58 -7.48 -1.19
C LYS A 180 -22.42 -8.40 -0.81
N ASN A 181 -21.40 -8.43 -1.66
CA ASN A 181 -20.17 -9.10 -1.32
C ASN A 181 -19.52 -8.43 -0.09
N PRO A 182 -19.16 -9.20 0.93
CA PRO A 182 -18.40 -8.69 2.07
C PRO A 182 -17.12 -8.02 1.63
N ARG A 183 -16.76 -6.93 2.30
CA ARG A 183 -15.58 -6.12 1.97
C ARG A 183 -14.74 -5.88 3.22
N ALA A 184 -13.43 -5.81 3.04
CA ALA A 184 -12.53 -5.38 4.10
C ALA A 184 -11.48 -4.41 3.58
N SER A 185 -10.95 -3.60 4.49
CA SER A 185 -9.77 -2.77 4.30
C SER A 185 -8.76 -3.08 5.40
N ILE A 186 -7.48 -3.19 5.04
CA ILE A 186 -6.40 -3.42 6.01
C ILE A 186 -5.28 -2.44 5.73
N ARG A 187 -4.89 -1.68 6.76
CA ARG A 187 -3.63 -0.93 6.78
C ARG A 187 -2.58 -1.78 7.46
N TRP A 188 -1.41 -1.86 6.84
CA TRP A 188 -0.34 -2.72 7.29
C TRP A 188 1.03 -2.08 7.15
N PHE A 189 1.99 -2.60 7.90
CA PHE A 189 3.40 -2.32 7.76
C PHE A 189 4.19 -3.59 7.49
N LEU A 190 5.17 -3.48 6.60
CA LEU A 190 6.17 -4.49 6.35
C LEU A 190 7.54 -3.90 6.64
N GLU A 191 8.31 -4.58 7.46
CA GLU A 191 9.73 -4.33 7.70
C GLU A 191 10.51 -5.56 7.28
N GLY A 192 11.65 -5.38 6.61
CA GLY A 192 12.50 -6.49 6.21
C GLY A 192 13.88 -6.00 5.78
N MET A 193 14.84 -6.93 5.74
CA MET A 193 16.16 -6.66 5.17
C MET A 193 16.10 -6.84 3.67
N HIS A 194 16.48 -5.81 2.90
CA HIS A 194 16.60 -5.89 1.43
C HIS A 194 17.83 -6.70 1.05
N SER A 195 17.67 -8.01 0.96
CA SER A 195 18.75 -9.00 0.92
C SER A 195 18.94 -9.65 -0.44
N GLU A 196 18.00 -9.47 -1.38
CA GLU A 196 18.08 -10.06 -2.71
C GLU A 196 17.95 -9.03 -3.83
N ASP A 197 18.63 -9.30 -4.93
CA ASP A 197 18.53 -8.52 -6.17
C ASP A 197 17.19 -8.76 -6.85
N SER A 198 16.57 -7.73 -7.42
CA SER A 198 15.35 -7.89 -8.20
C SER A 198 15.28 -6.91 -9.37
N GLU A 199 14.46 -7.24 -10.38
CA GLU A 199 14.19 -6.34 -11.51
C GLU A 199 13.38 -5.10 -11.05
N ASP A 200 12.46 -5.28 -10.11
CA ASP A 200 11.59 -4.21 -9.65
C ASP A 200 12.29 -3.23 -8.68
N TYR A 201 13.23 -3.73 -7.85
CA TYR A 201 13.86 -2.95 -6.77
C TYR A 201 15.39 -2.91 -6.82
N GLY A 202 15.99 -3.44 -7.89
CA GLY A 202 17.42 -3.32 -8.16
C GLY A 202 18.30 -4.22 -7.31
N LYS A 203 19.52 -3.72 -7.05
CA LYS A 203 20.54 -4.44 -6.26
C LYS A 203 20.21 -4.36 -4.78
N LYS A 204 20.42 -5.47 -4.07
CA LYS A 204 20.30 -5.54 -2.61
C LYS A 204 21.18 -4.52 -1.90
N THR A 205 20.65 -3.94 -0.85
CA THR A 205 21.37 -2.96 -0.03
C THR A 205 21.84 -3.53 1.29
N ASN A 206 21.34 -4.72 1.67
CA ASN A 206 21.50 -5.31 3.00
C ASN A 206 21.07 -4.34 4.13
N SER A 207 20.10 -3.52 3.86
CA SER A 207 19.54 -2.53 4.77
C SER A 207 18.08 -2.79 5.06
N LYS A 208 17.63 -2.35 6.22
CA LYS A 208 16.23 -2.47 6.61
C LYS A 208 15.39 -1.47 5.83
N LEU A 209 14.36 -1.95 5.17
CA LEU A 209 13.34 -1.15 4.50
C LEU A 209 12.01 -1.26 5.25
N PHE A 210 11.21 -0.22 5.09
CA PHE A 210 9.90 -0.09 5.69
C PHE A 210 8.87 0.28 4.63
N ILE A 211 7.76 -0.46 4.58
CA ILE A 211 6.67 -0.22 3.64
C ILE A 211 5.37 -0.09 4.43
N MET A 212 4.64 1.00 4.21
CA MET A 212 3.24 1.12 4.61
C MET A 212 2.36 0.84 3.40
N GLY A 213 1.40 -0.05 3.58
CA GLY A 213 0.42 -0.35 2.56
C GLY A 213 -1.02 -0.35 3.09
N ILE A 214 -1.95 -0.17 2.18
CA ILE A 214 -3.38 -0.31 2.46
C ILE A 214 -3.99 -1.20 1.38
N ASN A 215 -4.70 -2.24 1.83
CA ASN A 215 -5.42 -3.14 0.95
C ASN A 215 -6.92 -2.95 1.10
N HIS A 216 -7.64 -3.11 0.00
CA HIS A 216 -9.08 -3.35 -0.01
C HIS A 216 -9.37 -4.67 -0.67
N VAL A 217 -10.38 -5.37 -0.19
CA VAL A 217 -10.77 -6.67 -0.71
C VAL A 217 -12.28 -6.81 -0.78
N GLU A 218 -12.74 -7.59 -1.76
CA GLU A 218 -14.10 -8.11 -1.85
C GLU A 218 -14.02 -9.63 -1.81
N LEU A 219 -14.88 -10.24 -0.98
CA LEU A 219 -14.96 -11.69 -0.80
C LEU A 219 -16.32 -12.20 -1.22
N ASN A 220 -16.38 -13.48 -1.55
CA ASN A 220 -17.62 -14.25 -1.63
C ASN A 220 -17.45 -15.56 -0.86
N GLN A 221 -18.37 -16.50 -1.01
CA GLN A 221 -18.30 -17.83 -0.36
C GLN A 221 -17.09 -18.67 -0.84
N ASP A 222 -16.56 -18.40 -2.04
CA ASP A 222 -15.45 -19.13 -2.65
C ASP A 222 -14.09 -18.46 -2.41
N GLY A 223 -14.03 -17.39 -1.60
CA GLY A 223 -12.82 -16.67 -1.24
C GLY A 223 -12.74 -15.24 -1.77
N ILE A 224 -11.52 -14.73 -1.91
CA ILE A 224 -11.27 -13.38 -2.43
C ILE A 224 -11.55 -13.35 -3.93
N ILE A 225 -12.39 -12.39 -4.36
CA ILE A 225 -12.73 -12.17 -5.78
C ILE A 225 -12.05 -10.95 -6.37
N ARG A 226 -11.74 -9.94 -5.55
CA ARG A 226 -10.97 -8.75 -5.95
C ARG A 226 -10.13 -8.28 -4.79
N GLU A 227 -8.91 -7.89 -5.10
CA GLU A 227 -7.99 -7.29 -4.15
C GLU A 227 -7.35 -6.05 -4.76
N TRP A 228 -7.26 -4.97 -4.00
CA TRP A 228 -6.50 -3.77 -4.33
C TRP A 228 -5.42 -3.61 -3.27
N VAL A 229 -4.18 -3.66 -3.71
CA VAL A 229 -3.00 -3.44 -2.87
C VAL A 229 -2.37 -2.13 -3.28
N LEU A 230 -2.10 -1.25 -2.33
CA LEU A 230 -1.42 -0.01 -2.63
C LEU A 230 -0.35 0.30 -1.59
N PHE A 231 0.84 0.58 -2.09
CA PHE A 231 1.99 1.14 -1.37
C PHE A 231 2.79 2.02 -2.33
N ASP A 232 3.69 2.84 -1.79
CA ASP A 232 4.42 3.80 -2.60
C ASP A 232 5.77 3.25 -3.07
N GLU A 233 5.89 2.90 -4.36
CA GLU A 233 7.13 2.42 -4.98
C GLU A 233 8.26 3.48 -4.94
N VAL A 234 7.90 4.77 -5.03
CA VAL A 234 8.89 5.87 -4.97
C VAL A 234 9.51 5.95 -3.58
N ALA A 235 8.71 5.75 -2.54
CA ALA A 235 9.19 5.72 -1.16
C ALA A 235 10.12 4.52 -0.90
N ILE A 236 9.87 3.37 -1.51
CA ILE A 236 10.77 2.21 -1.45
C ILE A 236 12.09 2.55 -2.13
N TRP A 237 12.05 3.06 -3.36
CA TRP A 237 13.26 3.44 -4.09
C TRP A 237 14.08 4.51 -3.37
N LYS A 238 13.40 5.48 -2.73
CA LYS A 238 14.09 6.49 -1.92
C LYS A 238 14.89 5.84 -0.78
N GLN A 239 14.31 4.89 -0.05
CA GLN A 239 15.01 4.15 1.00
C GLN A 239 16.19 3.35 0.45
N ILE A 240 16.01 2.66 -0.67
CA ILE A 240 17.08 1.91 -1.34
C ILE A 240 18.24 2.83 -1.70
N LEU A 241 17.99 3.96 -2.34
CA LEU A 241 19.01 4.92 -2.74
C LEU A 241 19.75 5.53 -1.54
N ILE A 242 19.02 5.89 -0.49
CA ILE A 242 19.61 6.43 0.75
C ILE A 242 20.51 5.40 1.43
N ASN A 243 20.16 4.14 1.39
CA ASN A 243 20.92 3.06 2.04
C ASN A 243 22.07 2.51 1.17
N SER A 244 22.10 2.85 -0.12
CA SER A 244 23.17 2.45 -1.05
C SER A 244 24.35 3.43 -1.10
N ASN A 245 24.22 4.59 -0.45
CA ASN A 245 25.20 5.67 -0.35
C ASN A 245 25.53 5.96 1.10
#